data_055032aa554055d41f86a2254f038425
#
_entry.id   055032aa554055d41f86a2254f038425
#
_cell.length_a   1.000
_cell.length_b   1.000
_cell.length_c   1.000
_cell.angle_alpha   90.00
_cell.angle_beta   90.00
_cell.angle_gamma   90.00
#
_symmetry.space_group_name_H-M   'P 1'
#
loop_
_entity.id
_entity.type
_entity.pdbx_description
1 polymer ?
#
loop_
_entity_poly.entity_id
_entity_poly.type
_entity_poly.pdbx_seq_one_letter_code
_entity_poly.pdbx_strand_id
1 'polypeptide(L)'
;MTDEQRKSVALEYLKAFDNKGVTSSGGSTMDLFADDAQVFFPKWGLATGKKQILQLFTDFGAGIKSILHDYAAFNWIMTGTDMFAVEGTSFGEYKDGPWRAGVSHGGRWCDVFEVRDFLIQRCFIYLDPDYAGKDTARYPWLSANGRDPSKPMP
;
A
#
# COMPACT_ATOMS: atom_id res chain seq x y z
N MET A 1 -9.97 9.72 -19.29
CA MET A 1 -9.57 10.36 -18.01
C MET A 1 -8.22 11.05 -18.19
N THR A 2 -8.01 12.17 -17.52
CA THR A 2 -6.68 12.81 -17.41
C THR A 2 -5.82 12.10 -16.35
N ASP A 3 -4.51 12.33 -16.37
CA ASP A 3 -3.60 11.80 -15.34
C ASP A 3 -3.98 12.30 -13.94
N GLU A 4 -4.40 13.56 -13.80
CA GLU A 4 -4.84 14.10 -12.51
C GLU A 4 -6.14 13.43 -11.99
N GLN A 5 -7.05 13.07 -12.88
CA GLN A 5 -8.24 12.32 -12.50
C GLN A 5 -7.87 10.90 -12.04
N ARG A 6 -6.92 10.21 -12.70
CA ARG A 6 -6.45 8.90 -12.28
C ARG A 6 -5.73 8.96 -10.93
N LYS A 7 -4.84 9.94 -10.75
CA LYS A 7 -4.18 10.20 -9.45
C LYS A 7 -5.20 10.42 -8.33
N SER A 8 -6.29 11.18 -8.60
CA SER A 8 -7.30 11.46 -7.58
C SER A 8 -7.99 10.19 -7.09
N VAL A 9 -8.25 9.21 -7.99
CA VAL A 9 -8.85 7.92 -7.60
C VAL A 9 -7.89 7.10 -6.73
N ALA A 10 -6.62 6.99 -7.12
CA ALA A 10 -5.62 6.28 -6.34
C ALA A 10 -5.35 6.96 -4.99
N LEU A 11 -5.32 8.29 -4.95
CA LEU A 11 -5.17 9.04 -3.71
C LEU A 11 -6.35 8.83 -2.76
N GLU A 12 -7.57 8.79 -3.29
CA GLU A 12 -8.78 8.51 -2.50
C GLU A 12 -8.74 7.09 -1.92
N TYR A 13 -8.26 6.10 -2.70
CA TYR A 13 -8.06 4.74 -2.22
C TYR A 13 -7.06 4.68 -1.05
N LEU A 14 -5.91 5.34 -1.16
CA LEU A 14 -4.89 5.37 -0.10
C LEU A 14 -5.41 6.07 1.16
N LYS A 15 -6.14 7.19 1.00
CA LYS A 15 -6.79 7.88 2.13
C LYS A 15 -7.86 7.05 2.80
N ALA A 16 -8.65 6.31 2.01
CA ALA A 16 -9.65 5.41 2.58
C ALA A 16 -9.00 4.28 3.38
N PHE A 17 -7.83 3.78 2.95
CA PHE A 17 -7.05 2.82 3.71
C PHE A 17 -6.63 3.38 5.08
N ASP A 18 -6.10 4.60 5.13
CA ASP A 18 -5.74 5.30 6.37
C ASP A 18 -6.96 5.57 7.27
N ASN A 19 -8.14 5.68 6.66
CA ASN A 19 -9.43 5.93 7.32
C ASN A 19 -10.27 4.64 7.50
N LYS A 20 -9.62 3.50 7.70
CA LYS A 20 -10.28 2.21 8.01
C LYS A 20 -11.30 1.75 6.97
N GLY A 21 -11.04 2.03 5.70
CA GLY A 21 -11.87 1.63 4.58
C GLY A 21 -13.01 2.59 4.23
N VAL A 22 -13.03 3.79 4.81
CA VAL A 22 -14.07 4.80 4.56
C VAL A 22 -13.50 5.92 3.68
N THR A 23 -14.15 6.17 2.55
CA THR A 23 -13.78 7.24 1.61
C THR A 23 -14.08 8.63 2.18
N SER A 24 -13.54 9.68 1.57
CA SER A 24 -13.79 11.07 1.97
C SER A 24 -15.27 11.48 1.85
N SER A 25 -16.03 10.80 0.98
CA SER A 25 -17.49 10.98 0.84
C SER A 25 -18.32 10.15 1.83
N GLY A 26 -17.68 9.33 2.69
CA GLY A 26 -18.36 8.45 3.63
C GLY A 26 -18.76 7.09 3.04
N GLY A 27 -18.40 6.79 1.80
CA GLY A 27 -18.61 5.50 1.15
C GLY A 27 -17.55 4.46 1.54
N SER A 28 -17.63 3.28 0.93
CA SER A 28 -16.67 2.19 1.11
C SER A 28 -15.48 2.33 0.15
N THR A 29 -14.30 1.91 0.57
CA THR A 29 -13.16 1.69 -0.35
C THR A 29 -13.55 0.79 -1.53
N MET A 30 -14.49 -0.16 -1.34
CA MET A 30 -14.97 -1.03 -2.41
C MET A 30 -15.72 -0.31 -3.51
N ASP A 31 -16.22 0.90 -3.25
CA ASP A 31 -16.91 1.72 -4.26
C ASP A 31 -15.92 2.27 -5.31
N LEU A 32 -14.63 2.29 -5.01
CA LEU A 32 -13.56 2.71 -5.91
C LEU A 32 -13.12 1.63 -6.91
N PHE A 33 -13.57 0.38 -6.76
CA PHE A 33 -13.17 -0.75 -7.58
C PHE A 33 -14.24 -1.12 -8.61
N ALA A 34 -13.79 -1.55 -9.81
CA ALA A 34 -14.65 -2.24 -10.76
C ALA A 34 -15.09 -3.61 -10.20
N ASP A 35 -16.21 -4.15 -10.71
CA ASP A 35 -16.77 -5.40 -10.18
C ASP A 35 -15.84 -6.61 -10.38
N ASP A 36 -15.05 -6.60 -11.47
CA ASP A 36 -14.07 -7.62 -11.83
C ASP A 36 -12.62 -7.21 -11.56
N ALA A 37 -12.41 -6.16 -10.78
CA ALA A 37 -11.08 -5.64 -10.45
C ALA A 37 -10.15 -6.71 -9.87
N GLN A 38 -8.85 -6.46 -10.01
CA GLN A 38 -7.80 -7.32 -9.47
C GLN A 38 -6.93 -6.56 -8.47
N VAL A 39 -6.65 -7.19 -7.33
CA VAL A 39 -5.69 -6.71 -6.33
C VAL A 39 -4.69 -7.81 -6.03
N PHE A 40 -3.40 -7.49 -6.14
CA PHE A 40 -2.32 -8.36 -5.67
C PHE A 40 -1.70 -7.76 -4.42
N PHE A 41 -1.52 -8.60 -3.40
CA PHE A 41 -0.79 -8.24 -2.18
C PHE A 41 0.22 -9.32 -1.83
N PRO A 42 1.49 -8.99 -1.56
CA PRO A 42 2.54 -9.97 -1.24
C PRO A 42 2.14 -10.86 -0.07
N LYS A 43 2.40 -12.16 -0.19
CA LYS A 43 2.04 -13.24 0.74
C LYS A 43 0.54 -13.59 0.79
N TRP A 44 -0.38 -12.65 0.49
CA TRP A 44 -1.83 -12.94 0.38
C TRP A 44 -2.23 -13.39 -1.03
N GLY A 45 -1.49 -12.96 -2.07
CA GLY A 45 -1.72 -13.38 -3.44
C GLY A 45 -2.64 -12.45 -4.22
N LEU A 46 -3.31 -13.01 -5.24
CA LEU A 46 -4.20 -12.31 -6.16
C LEU A 46 -5.65 -12.49 -5.76
N ALA A 47 -6.36 -11.39 -5.55
CA ALA A 47 -7.80 -11.35 -5.38
C ALA A 47 -8.46 -10.79 -6.64
N THR A 48 -9.56 -11.43 -7.10
CA THR A 48 -10.34 -11.01 -8.26
C THR A 48 -11.80 -10.79 -7.88
N GLY A 49 -12.31 -9.62 -8.23
CA GLY A 49 -13.65 -9.16 -7.90
C GLY A 49 -13.81 -8.66 -6.47
N LYS A 50 -14.78 -7.77 -6.27
CA LYS A 50 -14.99 -7.05 -5.00
C LYS A 50 -15.07 -7.96 -3.77
N LYS A 51 -15.68 -9.15 -3.90
CA LYS A 51 -15.81 -10.08 -2.76
C LYS A 51 -14.47 -10.59 -2.26
N GLN A 52 -13.59 -11.02 -3.18
CA GLN A 52 -12.26 -11.51 -2.81
C GLN A 52 -11.36 -10.36 -2.34
N ILE A 53 -11.46 -9.18 -2.95
CA ILE A 53 -10.71 -7.99 -2.54
C ILE A 53 -11.10 -7.58 -1.12
N LEU A 54 -12.39 -7.55 -0.80
CA LEU A 54 -12.86 -7.24 0.55
C LEU A 54 -12.33 -8.25 1.56
N GLN A 55 -12.33 -9.56 1.24
CA GLN A 55 -11.78 -10.60 2.11
C GLN A 55 -10.28 -10.39 2.33
N LEU A 56 -9.52 -10.14 1.26
CA LEU A 56 -8.08 -9.89 1.33
C LEU A 56 -7.78 -8.68 2.25
N PHE A 57 -8.49 -7.57 2.08
CA PHE A 57 -8.29 -6.37 2.90
C PHE A 57 -8.73 -6.57 4.35
N THR A 58 -9.76 -7.38 4.58
CA THR A 58 -10.20 -7.75 5.94
C THR A 58 -9.12 -8.57 6.65
N ASP A 59 -8.60 -9.59 5.98
CA ASP A 59 -7.58 -10.48 6.54
C ASP A 59 -6.26 -9.75 6.80
N PHE A 60 -5.83 -8.92 5.85
CA PHE A 60 -4.66 -8.07 6.01
C PHE A 60 -4.87 -7.06 7.15
N GLY A 61 -6.00 -6.35 7.14
CA GLY A 61 -6.35 -5.33 8.12
C GLY A 61 -6.49 -5.86 9.55
N ALA A 62 -6.80 -7.15 9.73
CA ALA A 62 -6.90 -7.76 11.06
C ALA A 62 -5.58 -7.71 11.86
N GLY A 63 -4.45 -7.55 11.19
CA GLY A 63 -3.15 -7.37 11.87
C GLY A 63 -2.74 -5.91 12.07
N ILE A 64 -3.42 -4.95 11.43
CA ILE A 64 -3.07 -3.53 11.44
C ILE A 64 -3.82 -2.82 12.55
N LYS A 65 -3.10 -2.22 13.48
CA LYS A 65 -3.68 -1.34 14.52
C LYS A 65 -3.81 0.09 14.02
N SER A 66 -2.83 0.56 13.27
CA SER A 66 -2.84 1.87 12.61
C SER A 66 -1.95 1.86 11.37
N ILE A 67 -2.32 2.63 10.36
CA ILE A 67 -1.52 2.91 9.17
C ILE A 67 -1.74 4.36 8.76
N LEU A 68 -0.67 5.01 8.33
CA LEU A 68 -0.71 6.33 7.71
C LEU A 68 0.31 6.37 6.57
N HIS A 69 -0.11 6.86 5.43
CA HIS A 69 0.75 7.11 4.29
C HIS A 69 1.36 8.51 4.37
N ASP A 70 2.64 8.62 4.03
CA ASP A 70 3.32 9.91 3.91
C ASP A 70 3.05 10.52 2.53
N TYR A 71 1.94 11.25 2.42
CA TYR A 71 1.50 11.83 1.14
C TYR A 71 2.51 12.81 0.52
N ALA A 72 3.37 13.44 1.33
CA ALA A 72 4.42 14.34 0.86
C ALA A 72 5.57 13.59 0.16
N ALA A 73 5.73 12.30 0.47
CA ALA A 73 6.78 11.46 -0.10
C ALA A 73 6.33 10.66 -1.36
N PHE A 74 5.13 10.92 -1.88
CA PHE A 74 4.63 10.20 -3.06
C PHE A 74 5.37 10.62 -4.33
N ASN A 75 5.90 9.61 -5.04
CA ASN A 75 6.48 9.75 -6.36
C ASN A 75 5.55 9.12 -7.40
N TRP A 76 4.89 9.96 -8.19
CA TRP A 76 3.95 9.54 -9.22
C TRP A 76 4.66 9.29 -10.55
N ILE A 77 4.52 8.09 -11.09
CA ILE A 77 5.09 7.64 -12.36
C ILE A 77 3.94 7.49 -13.36
N MET A 78 3.59 8.59 -14.00
CA MET A 78 2.48 8.62 -14.97
C MET A 78 2.97 8.23 -16.36
N THR A 79 2.16 7.45 -17.07
CA THR A 79 2.50 6.93 -18.42
C THR A 79 1.69 7.58 -19.54
N GLY A 80 0.74 8.45 -19.20
CA GLY A 80 -0.23 9.01 -20.15
C GLY A 80 -1.30 8.01 -20.60
N THR A 81 -1.33 6.82 -19.99
CA THR A 81 -2.32 5.75 -20.26
C THR A 81 -3.14 5.47 -19.00
N ASP A 82 -4.02 4.46 -19.06
CA ASP A 82 -4.81 4.03 -17.88
C ASP A 82 -3.94 3.42 -16.77
N MET A 83 -2.72 2.98 -17.10
CA MET A 83 -1.77 2.41 -16.14
C MET A 83 -0.77 3.45 -15.66
N PHE A 84 -0.47 3.42 -14.36
CA PHE A 84 0.56 4.25 -13.72
C PHE A 84 1.03 3.58 -12.43
N ALA A 85 2.10 4.11 -11.86
CA ALA A 85 2.57 3.67 -10.55
C ALA A 85 2.72 4.85 -9.59
N VAL A 86 2.68 4.55 -8.30
CA VAL A 86 3.05 5.48 -7.25
C VAL A 86 3.94 4.77 -6.24
N GLU A 87 5.06 5.37 -5.92
CA GLU A 87 5.93 4.96 -4.82
C GLU A 87 5.67 5.84 -3.61
N GLY A 88 5.79 5.25 -2.43
CA GLY A 88 5.60 6.00 -1.21
C GLY A 88 6.16 5.31 0.02
N THR A 89 5.94 5.97 1.14
CA THR A 89 6.27 5.44 2.45
C THR A 89 5.04 5.47 3.35
N SER A 90 5.02 4.58 4.32
CA SER A 90 4.00 4.52 5.36
C SER A 90 4.62 4.25 6.73
N PHE A 91 3.85 4.51 7.76
CA PHE A 91 4.18 4.19 9.14
C PHE A 91 2.91 3.80 9.89
N GLY A 92 3.09 3.12 11.01
CA GLY A 92 1.96 2.68 11.81
C GLY A 92 2.33 1.63 12.84
N GLU A 93 1.33 0.85 13.24
CA GLU A 93 1.51 -0.26 14.18
C GLU A 93 0.78 -1.51 13.66
N TYR A 94 1.52 -2.59 13.54
CA TYR A 94 1.01 -3.93 13.30
C TYR A 94 0.92 -4.69 14.64
N LYS A 95 0.18 -5.80 14.70
CA LYS A 95 0.06 -6.62 15.91
C LYS A 95 1.41 -6.98 16.56
N ASP A 96 2.44 -7.08 15.75
CA ASP A 96 3.78 -7.51 16.14
C ASP A 96 4.74 -6.35 16.47
N GLY A 97 4.32 -5.11 16.30
CA GLY A 97 5.09 -3.91 16.63
C GLY A 97 4.90 -2.75 15.65
N PRO A 98 5.47 -1.60 15.96
CA PRO A 98 5.43 -0.42 15.10
C PRO A 98 6.34 -0.58 13.90
N TRP A 99 6.00 0.11 12.80
CA TRP A 99 6.89 0.26 11.65
C TRP A 99 6.97 1.72 11.20
N ARG A 100 8.08 2.05 10.56
CA ARG A 100 8.31 3.31 9.85
C ARG A 100 9.38 3.10 8.80
N ALA A 101 9.15 3.55 7.58
CA ALA A 101 10.15 3.49 6.53
C ALA A 101 11.48 4.14 6.99
N GLY A 102 12.60 3.46 6.75
CA GLY A 102 13.91 3.90 7.19
C GLY A 102 14.24 3.60 8.65
N VAL A 103 13.31 3.08 9.43
CA VAL A 103 13.53 2.66 10.83
C VAL A 103 13.41 1.15 10.96
N SER A 104 12.30 0.57 10.53
CA SER A 104 12.02 -0.87 10.68
C SER A 104 12.21 -1.68 9.40
N HIS A 105 12.75 -1.10 8.33
CA HIS A 105 12.86 -1.65 6.98
C HIS A 105 11.53 -1.86 6.24
N GLY A 106 10.41 -2.01 6.91
CA GLY A 106 9.08 -1.97 6.33
C GLY A 106 8.61 -0.56 5.99
N GLY A 107 7.44 -0.46 5.38
CA GLY A 107 6.79 0.82 5.11
C GLY A 107 7.22 1.52 3.83
N ARG A 108 8.06 0.91 2.98
CA ARG A 108 8.28 1.34 1.59
C ARG A 108 7.41 0.49 0.68
N TRP A 109 6.72 1.14 -0.25
CA TRP A 109 5.80 0.46 -1.13
C TRP A 109 5.77 1.09 -2.52
N CYS A 110 5.32 0.32 -3.49
CA CYS A 110 5.00 0.78 -4.83
C CYS A 110 3.69 0.12 -5.26
N ASP A 111 2.71 0.92 -5.60
CA ASP A 111 1.44 0.44 -6.14
C ASP A 111 1.36 0.71 -7.63
N VAL A 112 1.01 -0.31 -8.40
CA VAL A 112 0.76 -0.22 -9.84
C VAL A 112 -0.74 -0.28 -10.07
N PHE A 113 -1.30 0.82 -10.56
CA PHE A 113 -2.72 0.98 -10.83
C PHE A 113 -3.05 0.88 -12.31
N GLU A 114 -4.26 0.38 -12.59
CA GLU A 114 -5.00 0.62 -13.80
C GLU A 114 -6.34 1.24 -13.43
N VAL A 115 -6.63 2.45 -13.93
CA VAL A 115 -7.85 3.20 -13.60
C VAL A 115 -8.57 3.62 -14.87
N ARG A 116 -9.82 3.16 -15.04
CA ARG A 116 -10.74 3.54 -16.12
C ARG A 116 -12.08 3.92 -15.55
N ASP A 117 -12.72 4.90 -16.14
CA ASP A 117 -14.06 5.35 -15.76
C ASP A 117 -14.23 5.63 -14.26
N PHE A 118 -13.18 6.24 -13.66
CA PHE A 118 -13.08 6.54 -12.23
C PHE A 118 -13.12 5.32 -11.31
N LEU A 119 -12.88 4.10 -11.84
CA LEU A 119 -12.81 2.87 -11.08
C LEU A 119 -11.43 2.21 -11.25
N ILE A 120 -10.93 1.67 -10.16
CA ILE A 120 -9.72 0.86 -10.13
C ILE A 120 -10.05 -0.50 -10.75
N GLN A 121 -9.41 -0.80 -11.88
CA GLN A 121 -9.48 -2.09 -12.54
C GLN A 121 -8.43 -3.04 -11.96
N ARG A 122 -7.28 -2.46 -11.58
CA ARG A 122 -6.15 -3.20 -11.05
C ARG A 122 -5.40 -2.34 -10.04
N CYS A 123 -5.01 -2.97 -8.91
CA CYS A 123 -4.10 -2.42 -7.94
C CYS A 123 -3.13 -3.52 -7.49
N PHE A 124 -1.89 -3.49 -7.99
CA PHE A 124 -0.86 -4.44 -7.61
C PHE A 124 0.13 -3.75 -6.68
N ILE A 125 0.17 -4.23 -5.44
CA ILE A 125 0.92 -3.65 -4.33
C ILE A 125 2.24 -4.40 -4.21
N TYR A 126 3.34 -3.68 -4.21
CA TYR A 126 4.69 -4.21 -4.04
C TYR A 126 5.33 -3.59 -2.82
N LEU A 127 5.50 -4.38 -1.79
CA LEU A 127 6.10 -3.95 -0.53
C LEU A 127 6.72 -5.15 0.21
N ASP A 128 7.49 -4.88 1.25
CA ASP A 128 7.86 -5.91 2.20
C ASP A 128 6.77 -6.05 3.27
N PRO A 129 6.07 -7.20 3.32
CA PRO A 129 5.00 -7.44 4.28
C PRO A 129 5.51 -7.72 5.70
N ASP A 130 6.81 -7.84 5.92
CA ASP A 130 7.43 -7.91 7.26
C ASP A 130 7.55 -6.52 7.89
N TYR A 131 6.42 -5.89 8.16
CA TYR A 131 6.36 -4.53 8.69
C TYR A 131 7.21 -4.32 9.95
N ALA A 132 7.26 -5.31 10.83
CA ALA A 132 8.01 -5.23 12.07
C ALA A 132 9.50 -5.58 11.93
N GLY A 133 9.95 -6.00 10.73
CA GLY A 133 11.34 -6.35 10.44
C GLY A 133 11.84 -7.58 11.20
N LYS A 134 10.97 -8.54 11.48
CA LYS A 134 11.31 -9.73 12.29
C LYS A 134 12.32 -10.66 11.61
N ASP A 135 12.32 -10.71 10.29
CA ASP A 135 13.26 -11.53 9.53
C ASP A 135 14.51 -10.78 9.05
N THR A 136 14.66 -9.52 9.43
CA THR A 136 15.82 -8.66 9.08
C THR A 136 17.17 -9.32 9.42
N ALA A 137 17.23 -10.13 10.48
CA ALA A 137 18.43 -10.86 10.87
C ALA A 137 18.90 -11.89 9.81
N ARG A 138 18.04 -12.28 8.87
CA ARG A 138 18.40 -13.14 7.74
C ARG A 138 19.22 -12.43 6.66
N TYR A 139 19.33 -11.11 6.73
CA TYR A 139 19.97 -10.29 5.72
C TYR A 139 21.32 -9.75 6.21
N PRO A 140 22.40 -10.58 6.13
CA PRO A 140 23.71 -10.24 6.67
C PRO A 140 24.33 -9.00 6.02
N TRP A 141 23.83 -8.58 4.84
CA TRP A 141 24.27 -7.35 4.19
C TRP A 141 24.07 -6.11 5.06
N LEU A 142 22.97 -6.06 5.82
CA LEU A 142 22.69 -4.95 6.74
C LEU A 142 23.75 -4.84 7.82
N SER A 143 24.09 -5.98 8.45
CA SER A 143 25.14 -6.05 9.49
C SER A 143 26.53 -5.83 8.91
N ALA A 144 26.85 -6.41 7.74
CA ALA A 144 28.16 -6.30 7.09
C ALA A 144 28.49 -4.85 6.68
N ASN A 145 27.47 -4.01 6.46
CA ASN A 145 27.65 -2.59 6.12
C ASN A 145 27.54 -1.65 7.33
N GLY A 146 27.65 -2.19 8.55
CA GLY A 146 27.60 -1.40 9.78
C GLY A 146 26.22 -0.80 10.07
N ARG A 147 25.17 -1.27 9.42
CA ARG A 147 23.81 -0.82 9.66
C ARG A 147 23.23 -1.51 10.89
N ASP A 148 22.81 -0.71 11.82
CA ASP A 148 22.00 -1.16 12.95
C ASP A 148 20.54 -1.07 12.56
N PRO A 149 19.81 -2.19 12.43
CA PRO A 149 18.41 -2.18 12.01
C PRO A 149 17.49 -1.50 13.05
N SER A 150 17.97 -1.26 14.26
CA SER A 150 17.21 -0.53 15.29
C SER A 150 17.31 0.99 15.15
N LYS A 151 18.19 1.48 14.28
CA LYS A 151 18.40 2.92 14.08
C LYS A 151 17.78 3.43 12.78
N PRO A 152 17.25 4.67 12.76
CA PRO A 152 16.80 5.31 11.54
C PRO A 152 17.84 5.25 10.44
N MET A 153 17.40 5.02 9.20
CA MET A 153 18.27 5.20 8.04
C MET A 153 18.53 6.70 7.83
N PRO A 154 19.75 7.08 7.45
CA PRO A 154 20.08 8.45 7.10
C PRO A 154 19.27 8.94 5.90
#